data_fba88ccfbe17516dfd686c5935fb53a6
#
_entry.id   fba88ccfbe17516dfd686c5935fb53a6
#
_cell.length_a   1.000
_cell.length_b   1.000
_cell.length_c   1.000
_cell.angle_alpha   90.00
_cell.angle_beta   90.00
_cell.angle_gamma   90.00
#
_symmetry.space_group_name_H-M   'P 1'
#
loop_
_entity.id
_entity.type
_entity.pdbx_description
1 polymer ?
#
loop_
_entity_poly.entity_id
_entity_poly.type
_entity_poly.pdbx_seq_one_letter_code
_entity_poly.pdbx_strand_id
1 'polypeptide(L)'
;MATPKAVIEIGSTAIRLLVAQLNETGQWDAIDFSELPISLGRDVFTNGTISKENINLCVEILSQFKEQLKSWTISPEQTIVLATTVFREAKNPDPVLDRIYIKTGFKVKIIDGIEENRLIYLATINKIKSFAPKRNKDDAIILKVGGGSSELMLIKQGKITGAHSLRLGTIRVEENLNIPTITQNDIRRYIHQFI
;
A
#
# COMPACT_ATOMS: atom_id res chain seq x y z
N MET A 1 23.89 14.76 -10.36
CA MET A 1 22.91 13.68 -10.14
C MET A 1 21.66 14.27 -9.49
N ALA A 2 20.47 13.79 -9.87
CA ALA A 2 19.21 14.25 -9.24
C ALA A 2 19.17 13.82 -7.76
N THR A 3 18.54 14.64 -6.91
CA THR A 3 18.38 14.33 -5.48
C THR A 3 17.45 13.12 -5.32
N PRO A 4 17.80 12.09 -4.55
CA PRO A 4 16.94 10.95 -4.31
C PRO A 4 15.65 11.36 -3.60
N LYS A 5 14.58 10.60 -3.81
CA LYS A 5 13.26 10.78 -3.19
C LYS A 5 12.86 9.51 -2.47
N ALA A 6 12.15 9.66 -1.37
CA ALA A 6 11.67 8.54 -0.58
C ALA A 6 10.15 8.53 -0.47
N VAL A 7 9.59 7.32 -0.55
CA VAL A 7 8.18 7.05 -0.31
C VAL A 7 8.07 5.91 0.70
N ILE A 8 7.20 6.08 1.70
CA ILE A 8 6.84 5.03 2.64
C ILE A 8 5.35 4.71 2.44
N GLU A 9 5.01 3.43 2.33
CA GLU A 9 3.64 2.93 2.34
C GLU A 9 3.37 2.18 3.64
N ILE A 10 2.33 2.57 4.36
CA ILE A 10 1.82 1.84 5.52
C ILE A 10 0.61 1.03 5.07
N GLY A 11 0.84 -0.27 4.83
CA GLY A 11 -0.18 -1.22 4.41
C GLY A 11 -0.76 -2.03 5.55
N SER A 12 -1.63 -2.99 5.22
CA SER A 12 -2.30 -3.87 6.19
C SER A 12 -1.36 -4.94 6.77
N THR A 13 -0.36 -5.36 6.00
CA THR A 13 0.53 -6.51 6.31
C THR A 13 1.99 -6.15 6.40
N ALA A 14 2.38 -5.00 5.88
CA ALA A 14 3.77 -4.54 5.87
C ALA A 14 3.84 -3.02 5.76
N ILE A 15 4.96 -2.45 6.21
CA ILE A 15 5.37 -1.09 5.92
C ILE A 15 6.56 -1.16 4.97
N ARG A 16 6.47 -0.42 3.86
CA ARG A 16 7.47 -0.43 2.77
C ARG A 16 8.11 0.92 2.63
N LEU A 17 9.42 0.93 2.46
CA LEU A 17 10.20 2.09 2.08
C LEU A 17 10.76 1.86 0.68
N LEU A 18 10.61 2.83 -0.20
CA LEU A 18 11.28 2.91 -1.48
C LEU A 18 12.07 4.22 -1.55
N VAL A 19 13.36 4.13 -1.86
CA VAL A 19 14.17 5.28 -2.26
C VAL A 19 14.46 5.15 -3.75
N ALA A 20 14.21 6.21 -4.49
CA ALA A 20 14.41 6.24 -5.94
C ALA A 20 15.10 7.53 -6.37
N GLN A 21 15.82 7.46 -7.48
CA GLN A 21 16.56 8.57 -8.06
C GLN A 21 16.33 8.63 -9.57
N LEU A 22 16.25 9.85 -10.13
CA LEU A 22 16.22 10.03 -11.58
C LEU A 22 17.60 9.71 -12.17
N ASN A 23 17.61 8.81 -13.15
CA ASN A 23 18.79 8.52 -13.95
C ASN A 23 19.01 9.58 -15.04
N GLU A 24 20.07 9.42 -15.82
CA GLU A 24 20.42 10.34 -16.90
C GLU A 24 19.36 10.41 -18.03
N THR A 25 18.56 9.39 -18.17
CA THR A 25 17.47 9.34 -19.17
C THR A 25 16.14 9.92 -18.66
N GLY A 26 16.13 10.43 -17.40
CA GLY A 26 14.94 10.98 -16.76
C GLY A 26 13.95 9.91 -16.25
N GLN A 27 14.38 8.65 -16.13
CA GLN A 27 13.59 7.58 -15.54
C GLN A 27 13.92 7.42 -14.05
N TRP A 28 12.95 6.97 -13.27
CA TRP A 28 13.15 6.67 -11.86
C TRP A 28 13.72 5.25 -11.69
N ASP A 29 14.89 5.16 -11.09
CA ASP A 29 15.52 3.91 -10.68
C ASP A 29 15.34 3.74 -9.17
N ALA A 30 14.89 2.57 -8.75
CA ALA A 30 14.87 2.18 -7.35
C ALA A 30 16.33 1.92 -6.90
N ILE A 31 16.77 2.65 -5.89
CA ILE A 31 18.15 2.56 -5.37
C ILE A 31 18.21 1.94 -3.97
N ASP A 32 17.08 1.92 -3.26
CA ASP A 32 16.95 1.24 -1.96
C ASP A 32 15.49 0.82 -1.73
N PHE A 33 15.28 -0.37 -1.15
CA PHE A 33 13.96 -0.90 -0.84
C PHE A 33 14.00 -1.72 0.44
N SER A 34 13.08 -1.43 1.34
CA SER A 34 12.88 -2.19 2.57
C SER A 34 11.41 -2.50 2.79
N GLU A 35 11.12 -3.70 3.27
CA GLU A 35 9.78 -4.12 3.65
C GLU A 35 9.84 -4.79 5.02
N LEU A 36 9.08 -4.28 5.98
CA LEU A 36 8.98 -4.84 7.33
C LEU A 36 7.55 -5.25 7.63
N PRO A 37 7.35 -6.49 8.12
CA PRO A 37 6.02 -7.01 8.36
C PRO A 37 5.37 -6.33 9.57
N ILE A 38 4.04 -6.13 9.48
CA ILE A 38 3.20 -5.65 10.56
C ILE A 38 1.78 -6.20 10.37
N SER A 39 1.03 -6.38 11.43
CA SER A 39 -0.31 -6.99 11.39
C SER A 39 -1.44 -5.98 11.66
N LEU A 40 -1.34 -4.77 11.09
CA LEU A 40 -2.37 -3.73 11.27
C LEU A 40 -3.75 -4.17 10.77
N GLY A 41 -3.76 -4.95 9.68
CA GLY A 41 -5.00 -5.45 9.08
C GLY A 41 -5.77 -6.37 10.02
N ARG A 42 -5.09 -7.25 10.73
CA ARG A 42 -5.73 -8.15 11.69
C ARG A 42 -6.47 -7.37 12.79
N ASP A 43 -5.82 -6.38 13.36
CA ASP A 43 -6.42 -5.51 14.39
C ASP A 43 -7.69 -4.82 13.89
N VAL A 44 -7.58 -4.14 12.74
CA VAL A 44 -8.66 -3.27 12.25
C VAL A 44 -9.83 -4.07 11.70
N PHE A 45 -9.56 -5.17 10.98
CA PHE A 45 -10.64 -5.96 10.37
C PHE A 45 -11.39 -6.82 11.37
N THR A 46 -10.78 -7.12 12.54
CA THR A 46 -11.43 -7.86 13.63
C THR A 46 -12.04 -6.91 14.68
N ASN A 47 -11.26 -5.91 15.15
CA ASN A 47 -11.64 -5.07 16.29
C ASN A 47 -12.05 -3.64 15.90
N GLY A 48 -11.76 -3.22 14.68
CA GLY A 48 -12.03 -1.87 14.19
C GLY A 48 -11.02 -0.82 14.66
N THR A 49 -9.97 -1.18 15.42
CA THR A 49 -8.98 -0.26 15.97
C THR A 49 -7.58 -0.85 15.85
N ILE A 50 -6.57 0.02 15.70
CA ILE A 50 -5.16 -0.39 15.76
C ILE A 50 -4.79 -0.53 17.24
N SER A 51 -4.25 -1.70 17.62
CA SER A 51 -3.83 -2.01 18.99
C SER A 51 -2.60 -1.19 19.41
N LYS A 52 -2.43 -1.04 20.73
CA LYS A 52 -1.28 -0.34 21.30
C LYS A 52 0.05 -0.98 20.89
N GLU A 53 0.07 -2.30 20.83
CA GLU A 53 1.21 -3.11 20.41
C GLU A 53 1.61 -2.78 18.96
N ASN A 54 0.64 -2.81 18.06
CA ASN A 54 0.86 -2.50 16.66
C ASN A 54 1.15 -1.02 16.40
N ILE A 55 0.62 -0.10 17.20
CA ILE A 55 1.01 1.32 17.18
C ILE A 55 2.49 1.46 17.53
N ASN A 56 2.95 0.80 18.58
CA ASN A 56 4.36 0.85 19.00
C ASN A 56 5.28 0.25 17.93
N LEU A 57 4.93 -0.91 17.38
CA LEU A 57 5.68 -1.56 16.31
C LEU A 57 5.72 -0.69 15.04
N CYS A 58 4.61 -0.05 14.67
CA CYS A 58 4.55 0.88 13.54
C CYS A 58 5.54 2.05 13.73
N VAL A 59 5.55 2.64 14.92
CA VAL A 59 6.48 3.74 15.27
C VAL A 59 7.93 3.26 15.25
N GLU A 60 8.20 2.05 15.73
CA GLU A 60 9.54 1.45 15.71
C GLU A 60 10.04 1.26 14.27
N ILE A 61 9.22 0.64 13.42
CA ILE A 61 9.54 0.43 11.99
C ILE A 61 9.82 1.78 11.30
N LEU A 62 8.93 2.76 11.51
CA LEU A 62 9.10 4.08 10.91
C LEU A 62 10.35 4.80 11.43
N SER A 63 10.71 4.58 12.70
CA SER A 63 11.96 5.12 13.27
C SER A 63 13.20 4.46 12.63
N GLN A 64 13.17 3.16 12.37
CA GLN A 64 14.23 2.47 11.63
C GLN A 64 14.35 3.03 10.20
N PHE A 65 13.24 3.24 9.50
CA PHE A 65 13.27 3.85 8.16
C PHE A 65 13.79 5.30 8.19
N LYS A 66 13.46 6.07 9.22
CA LYS A 66 14.04 7.41 9.41
C LYS A 66 15.58 7.36 9.53
N GLU A 67 16.12 6.41 10.30
CA GLU A 67 17.56 6.22 10.39
C GLU A 67 18.17 5.78 9.05
N GLN A 68 17.53 4.85 8.34
CA GLN A 68 17.95 4.43 7.00
C GLN A 68 17.99 5.61 6.01
N LEU A 69 17.02 6.50 6.04
CA LEU A 69 16.94 7.68 5.16
C LEU A 69 18.04 8.70 5.40
N LYS A 70 18.67 8.72 6.59
CA LYS A 70 19.84 9.58 6.86
C LYS A 70 21.02 9.26 5.95
N SER A 71 21.22 7.98 5.59
CA SER A 71 22.29 7.57 4.66
C SER A 71 22.11 8.16 3.26
N TRP A 72 20.86 8.50 2.91
CA TRP A 72 20.50 9.15 1.65
C TRP A 72 20.34 10.66 1.78
N THR A 73 20.60 11.23 2.97
CA THR A 73 20.43 12.66 3.27
C THR A 73 18.98 13.14 3.00
N ILE A 74 18.01 12.26 3.27
CA ILE A 74 16.57 12.56 3.12
C ILE A 74 15.97 12.76 4.50
N SER A 75 15.35 13.94 4.72
CA SER A 75 14.66 14.25 5.96
C SER A 75 13.20 13.73 5.98
N PRO A 76 12.56 13.65 7.16
CA PRO A 76 11.15 13.30 7.26
C PRO A 76 10.22 14.19 6.42
N GLU A 77 10.51 15.49 6.35
CA GLU A 77 9.70 16.46 5.59
C GLU A 77 9.81 16.27 4.07
N GLN A 78 10.89 15.64 3.61
CA GLN A 78 11.13 15.32 2.20
C GLN A 78 10.60 13.94 1.82
N THR A 79 10.13 13.17 2.80
CA THR A 79 9.61 11.81 2.61
C THR A 79 8.10 11.83 2.45
N ILE A 80 7.59 11.21 1.40
CA ILE A 80 6.15 10.99 1.22
C ILE A 80 5.76 9.74 2.00
N VAL A 81 4.83 9.88 2.96
CA VAL A 81 4.32 8.73 3.73
C VAL A 81 2.83 8.58 3.47
N LEU A 82 2.44 7.43 2.93
CA LEU A 82 1.06 7.12 2.57
C LEU A 82 0.54 5.97 3.44
N ALA A 83 -0.72 6.10 3.87
CA ALA A 83 -1.45 5.01 4.51
C ALA A 83 -2.72 4.70 3.70
N THR A 84 -3.09 3.42 3.66
CA THR A 84 -4.16 2.92 2.78
C THR A 84 -5.34 2.34 3.59
N THR A 85 -5.92 1.25 3.17
CA THR A 85 -7.16 0.65 3.67
C THR A 85 -7.26 0.56 5.19
N VAL A 86 -6.19 0.17 5.88
CA VAL A 86 -6.22 0.01 7.34
C VAL A 86 -6.52 1.33 8.05
N PHE A 87 -5.84 2.41 7.65
CA PHE A 87 -6.07 3.72 8.27
C PHE A 87 -7.40 4.36 7.86
N ARG A 88 -7.90 4.04 6.66
CA ARG A 88 -9.25 4.48 6.25
C ARG A 88 -10.36 3.85 7.09
N GLU A 89 -10.15 2.62 7.54
CA GLU A 89 -11.19 1.84 8.25
C GLU A 89 -11.01 1.83 9.78
N ALA A 90 -9.84 2.19 10.28
CA ALA A 90 -9.61 2.27 11.72
C ALA A 90 -10.49 3.35 12.37
N LYS A 91 -11.02 3.06 13.56
CA LYS A 91 -11.76 4.02 14.39
C LYS A 91 -10.86 4.97 15.16
N ASN A 92 -9.57 4.67 15.23
CA ASN A 92 -8.57 5.45 15.97
C ASN A 92 -7.38 5.93 15.12
N PRO A 93 -7.58 6.46 13.89
CA PRO A 93 -6.45 6.86 13.06
C PRO A 93 -5.70 8.07 13.65
N ASP A 94 -6.41 9.10 14.14
CA ASP A 94 -5.81 10.36 14.56
C ASP A 94 -4.78 10.19 15.69
N PRO A 95 -5.05 9.52 16.82
CA PRO A 95 -4.03 9.31 17.86
C PRO A 95 -2.84 8.48 17.37
N VAL A 96 -3.01 7.61 16.36
CA VAL A 96 -1.91 6.86 15.74
C VAL A 96 -1.05 7.79 14.90
N LEU A 97 -1.66 8.63 14.07
CA LEU A 97 -0.98 9.61 13.23
C LEU A 97 -0.18 10.61 14.07
N ASP A 98 -0.78 11.13 15.14
CA ASP A 98 -0.13 12.03 16.08
C ASP A 98 1.09 11.38 16.72
N ARG A 99 0.97 10.12 17.17
CA ARG A 99 2.07 9.38 17.76
C ARG A 99 3.21 9.13 16.78
N ILE A 100 2.90 8.78 15.53
CA ILE A 100 3.88 8.66 14.46
C ILE A 100 4.61 9.99 14.27
N TYR A 101 3.87 11.09 14.12
CA TYR A 101 4.46 12.40 13.88
C TYR A 101 5.38 12.84 15.03
N ILE A 102 4.91 12.74 16.28
CA ILE A 102 5.69 13.13 17.46
C ILE A 102 7.00 12.35 17.58
N LYS A 103 6.99 11.06 17.24
CA LYS A 103 8.16 10.17 17.37
C LYS A 103 9.11 10.22 16.21
N THR A 104 8.61 10.36 14.98
CA THR A 104 9.40 10.21 13.77
C THR A 104 9.55 11.50 12.96
N GLY A 105 8.64 12.45 13.11
CA GLY A 105 8.54 13.64 12.27
C GLY A 105 7.81 13.38 10.93
N PHE A 106 7.43 12.13 10.62
CA PHE A 106 6.73 11.81 9.39
C PHE A 106 5.28 12.28 9.43
N LYS A 107 4.86 13.00 8.38
CA LYS A 107 3.48 13.37 8.13
C LYS A 107 2.83 12.32 7.24
N VAL A 108 1.97 11.49 7.83
CA VAL A 108 1.26 10.43 7.09
C VAL A 108 0.02 11.01 6.43
N LYS A 109 -0.13 10.74 5.12
CA LYS A 109 -1.34 11.05 4.36
C LYS A 109 -2.14 9.78 4.14
N ILE A 110 -3.37 9.72 4.65
CA ILE A 110 -4.32 8.66 4.30
C ILE A 110 -4.85 8.97 2.90
N ILE A 111 -4.66 8.04 1.96
CA ILE A 111 -5.19 8.17 0.59
C ILE A 111 -6.50 7.38 0.47
N ASP A 112 -7.43 7.92 -0.30
CA ASP A 112 -8.68 7.22 -0.62
C ASP A 112 -8.49 6.14 -1.71
N GLY A 113 -9.53 5.35 -1.95
CA GLY A 113 -9.48 4.26 -2.94
C GLY A 113 -9.32 4.75 -4.37
N ILE A 114 -9.79 5.96 -4.69
CA ILE A 114 -9.67 6.55 -6.04
C ILE A 114 -8.21 6.89 -6.31
N GLU A 115 -7.55 7.56 -5.35
CA GLU A 115 -6.13 7.90 -5.47
C GLU A 115 -5.25 6.64 -5.45
N GLU A 116 -5.59 5.65 -4.62
CA GLU A 116 -4.89 4.35 -4.62
C GLU A 116 -4.98 3.68 -5.99
N ASN A 117 -6.18 3.60 -6.59
CA ASN A 117 -6.39 3.06 -7.94
C ASN A 117 -5.61 3.85 -9.00
N ARG A 118 -5.59 5.19 -8.90
CA ARG A 118 -4.83 6.04 -9.81
C ARG A 118 -3.33 5.73 -9.77
N LEU A 119 -2.77 5.58 -8.58
CA LEU A 119 -1.35 5.26 -8.38
C LEU A 119 -1.01 3.85 -8.90
N ILE A 120 -1.86 2.85 -8.64
CA ILE A 120 -1.70 1.49 -9.15
C ILE A 120 -1.72 1.49 -10.69
N TYR A 121 -2.67 2.21 -11.29
CA TYR A 121 -2.74 2.34 -12.75
C TYR A 121 -1.45 2.94 -13.33
N LEU A 122 -0.97 4.06 -12.77
CA LEU A 122 0.24 4.72 -13.25
C LEU A 122 1.47 3.80 -13.15
N ALA A 123 1.63 3.09 -12.04
CA ALA A 123 2.72 2.15 -11.85
C ALA A 123 2.65 0.98 -12.85
N THR A 124 1.46 0.43 -13.06
CA THR A 124 1.24 -0.72 -13.95
C THR A 124 1.42 -0.35 -15.40
N ILE A 125 0.84 0.77 -15.86
CA ILE A 125 0.92 1.16 -17.27
C ILE A 125 2.36 1.51 -17.69
N ASN A 126 3.12 2.13 -16.81
CA ASN A 126 4.54 2.41 -17.06
C ASN A 126 5.35 1.12 -17.18
N LYS A 127 5.03 0.12 -16.35
CA LYS A 127 5.67 -1.19 -16.41
C LYS A 127 5.30 -1.94 -17.70
N ILE A 128 4.02 -1.93 -18.09
CA ILE A 128 3.56 -2.53 -19.36
C ILE A 128 4.26 -1.88 -20.55
N LYS A 129 4.39 -0.55 -20.58
CA LYS A 129 5.09 0.17 -21.65
C LYS A 129 6.54 -0.27 -21.79
N SER A 130 7.22 -0.56 -20.68
CA SER A 130 8.62 -0.99 -20.70
C SER A 130 8.79 -2.42 -21.20
N PHE A 131 7.86 -3.34 -20.89
CA PHE A 131 7.95 -4.75 -21.28
C PHE A 131 7.29 -5.08 -22.62
N ALA A 132 6.22 -4.37 -22.98
CA ALA A 132 5.44 -4.65 -24.17
C ALA A 132 4.98 -3.34 -24.84
N PRO A 133 5.90 -2.57 -25.45
CA PRO A 133 5.59 -1.24 -25.99
C PRO A 133 4.51 -1.27 -27.09
N LYS A 134 4.37 -2.38 -27.84
CA LYS A 134 3.33 -2.54 -28.87
C LYS A 134 1.92 -2.77 -28.30
N ARG A 135 1.80 -3.21 -27.03
CA ARG A 135 0.51 -3.50 -26.35
C ARG A 135 -0.05 -2.32 -25.56
N ASN A 136 0.54 -1.15 -25.69
CA ASN A 136 0.17 0.04 -24.95
C ASN A 136 -1.27 0.55 -25.19
N LYS A 137 -1.93 0.06 -26.24
CA LYS A 137 -3.32 0.39 -26.60
C LYS A 137 -4.29 -0.80 -26.50
N ASP A 138 -3.81 -1.95 -26.01
CA ASP A 138 -4.65 -3.13 -25.86
C ASP A 138 -5.61 -2.94 -24.66
N ASP A 139 -6.72 -3.63 -24.73
CA ASP A 139 -7.64 -3.78 -23.60
C ASP A 139 -6.95 -4.66 -22.54
N ALA A 140 -7.09 -4.31 -21.29
CA ALA A 140 -6.47 -5.02 -20.17
C ALA A 140 -7.31 -4.95 -18.91
N ILE A 141 -7.10 -5.91 -18.03
CA ILE A 141 -7.61 -5.91 -16.66
C ILE A 141 -6.41 -5.83 -15.72
N ILE A 142 -6.43 -4.87 -14.80
CA ILE A 142 -5.49 -4.81 -13.69
C ILE A 142 -6.21 -5.30 -12.44
N LEU A 143 -5.68 -6.35 -11.83
CA LEU A 143 -6.12 -6.88 -10.54
C LEU A 143 -4.97 -6.80 -9.55
N LYS A 144 -5.15 -6.01 -8.47
CA LYS A 144 -4.26 -5.99 -7.32
C LYS A 144 -4.98 -6.62 -6.14
N VAL A 145 -4.36 -7.61 -5.50
CA VAL A 145 -4.87 -8.22 -4.27
C VAL A 145 -3.97 -7.80 -3.12
N GLY A 146 -4.54 -7.06 -2.16
CA GLY A 146 -3.87 -6.61 -0.95
C GLY A 146 -4.34 -7.37 0.30
N GLY A 147 -3.85 -6.97 1.47
CA GLY A 147 -4.29 -7.56 2.75
C GLY A 147 -5.72 -7.18 3.14
N GLY A 148 -6.15 -5.96 2.85
CA GLY A 148 -7.47 -5.44 3.23
C GLY A 148 -8.48 -5.33 2.09
N SER A 149 -8.01 -5.13 0.87
CA SER A 149 -8.85 -4.90 -0.31
C SER A 149 -8.26 -5.53 -1.57
N SER A 150 -9.08 -5.66 -2.59
CA SER A 150 -8.67 -6.00 -3.96
C SER A 150 -9.18 -4.91 -4.90
N GLU A 151 -8.30 -4.41 -5.75
CA GLU A 151 -8.59 -3.38 -6.73
C GLU A 151 -8.66 -4.03 -8.11
N LEU A 152 -9.80 -3.80 -8.80
CA LEU A 152 -10.05 -4.25 -10.17
C LEU A 152 -10.22 -3.04 -11.08
N MET A 153 -9.40 -2.94 -12.11
CA MET A 153 -9.50 -1.86 -13.10
C MET A 153 -9.63 -2.43 -14.50
N LEU A 154 -10.57 -1.88 -15.25
CA LEU A 154 -10.78 -2.19 -16.67
C LEU A 154 -10.13 -1.11 -17.50
N ILE A 155 -9.24 -1.51 -18.38
CA ILE A 155 -8.51 -0.64 -19.30
C ILE A 155 -9.00 -0.92 -20.71
N LYS A 156 -9.44 0.12 -21.42
CA LYS A 156 -9.74 0.07 -22.85
C LYS A 156 -8.93 1.12 -23.58
N GLN A 157 -8.24 0.69 -24.62
CA GLN A 157 -7.39 1.57 -25.44
C GLN A 157 -6.43 2.43 -24.60
N GLY A 158 -5.87 1.85 -23.54
CA GLY A 158 -4.95 2.52 -22.61
C GLY A 158 -5.61 3.53 -21.64
N LYS A 159 -6.95 3.54 -21.51
CA LYS A 159 -7.69 4.39 -20.59
C LYS A 159 -8.47 3.56 -19.58
N ILE A 160 -8.55 4.02 -18.33
CA ILE A 160 -9.44 3.40 -17.33
C ILE A 160 -10.89 3.67 -17.75
N THR A 161 -11.68 2.61 -17.91
CA THR A 161 -13.12 2.66 -18.20
C THR A 161 -13.97 2.21 -17.04
N GLY A 162 -13.37 1.54 -16.05
CA GLY A 162 -14.02 1.15 -14.80
C GLY A 162 -12.96 0.85 -13.75
N ALA A 163 -13.26 1.19 -12.51
CA ALA A 163 -12.42 0.87 -11.35
C ALA A 163 -13.30 0.52 -10.15
N HIS A 164 -13.00 -0.59 -9.50
CA HIS A 164 -13.70 -1.08 -8.34
C HIS A 164 -12.70 -1.44 -7.24
N SER A 165 -13.00 -1.03 -6.01
CA SER A 165 -12.29 -1.49 -4.82
C SER A 165 -13.22 -2.42 -4.04
N LEU A 166 -12.82 -3.67 -3.93
CA LEU A 166 -13.57 -4.72 -3.23
C LEU A 166 -12.97 -4.92 -1.84
N ARG A 167 -13.82 -5.08 -0.83
CA ARG A 167 -13.39 -5.44 0.54
C ARG A 167 -12.99 -6.92 0.64
N LEU A 168 -12.15 -7.36 -0.30
CA LEU A 168 -11.65 -8.72 -0.47
C LEU A 168 -10.11 -8.66 -0.44
N GLY A 169 -9.54 -8.57 0.76
CA GLY A 169 -8.10 -8.69 0.98
C GLY A 169 -7.77 -10.01 1.66
N THR A 170 -6.54 -10.47 1.54
CA THR A 170 -6.11 -11.79 2.07
C THR A 170 -6.34 -11.90 3.57
N ILE A 171 -5.93 -10.89 4.36
CA ILE A 171 -6.14 -10.87 5.81
C ILE A 171 -7.62 -10.74 6.16
N ARG A 172 -8.35 -9.90 5.42
CA ARG A 172 -9.79 -9.73 5.65
C ARG A 172 -10.56 -11.03 5.43
N VAL A 173 -10.22 -11.78 4.38
CA VAL A 173 -10.84 -13.09 4.11
C VAL A 173 -10.50 -14.08 5.22
N GLU A 174 -9.24 -14.14 5.65
CA GLU A 174 -8.79 -15.00 6.74
C GLU A 174 -9.55 -14.71 8.04
N GLU A 175 -9.59 -13.46 8.47
CA GLU A 175 -10.26 -13.06 9.71
C GLU A 175 -11.79 -13.25 9.66
N ASN A 176 -12.43 -12.99 8.51
CA ASN A 176 -13.88 -13.17 8.39
C ASN A 176 -14.33 -14.62 8.30
N LEU A 177 -13.51 -15.51 7.74
CA LEU A 177 -13.82 -16.94 7.72
C LEU A 177 -13.65 -17.57 9.10
N ASN A 178 -12.71 -17.07 9.92
CA ASN A 178 -12.47 -17.47 11.32
C ASN A 178 -12.56 -19.01 11.56
N ILE A 179 -12.00 -19.80 10.64
CA ILE A 179 -11.99 -21.26 10.72
C ILE A 179 -10.55 -21.77 10.85
N PRO A 180 -10.30 -22.83 11.65
CA PRO A 180 -8.95 -23.32 11.91
C PRO A 180 -8.17 -23.74 10.66
N THR A 181 -8.90 -24.21 9.64
CA THR A 181 -8.31 -24.61 8.35
C THR A 181 -9.16 -24.09 7.21
N ILE A 182 -8.67 -23.06 6.51
CA ILE A 182 -9.36 -22.47 5.36
C ILE A 182 -9.08 -23.32 4.12
N THR A 183 -10.15 -23.83 3.50
CA THR A 183 -10.07 -24.55 2.22
C THR A 183 -10.32 -23.61 1.03
N GLN A 184 -9.90 -24.05 -0.17
CA GLN A 184 -10.24 -23.32 -1.40
C GLN A 184 -11.76 -23.14 -1.60
N ASN A 185 -12.56 -24.10 -1.15
CA ASN A 185 -14.02 -24.01 -1.26
C ASN A 185 -14.59 -22.95 -0.33
N ASP A 186 -14.01 -22.77 0.86
CA ASP A 186 -14.45 -21.74 1.80
C ASP A 186 -14.14 -20.35 1.23
N ILE A 187 -12.97 -20.17 0.66
CA ILE A 187 -12.57 -18.94 -0.02
C ILE A 187 -13.53 -18.66 -1.21
N ARG A 188 -13.81 -19.67 -2.05
CA ARG A 188 -14.74 -19.52 -3.17
C ARG A 188 -16.12 -19.10 -2.72
N ARG A 189 -16.70 -19.75 -1.71
CA ARG A 189 -18.02 -19.39 -1.16
C ARG A 189 -18.04 -17.97 -0.63
N TYR A 190 -16.98 -17.57 0.06
CA TYR A 190 -16.86 -16.21 0.57
C TYR A 190 -16.80 -15.18 -0.56
N ILE A 191 -15.96 -15.40 -1.58
CA ILE A 191 -15.82 -14.50 -2.73
C ILE A 191 -17.14 -14.38 -3.51
N HIS A 192 -17.89 -15.48 -3.69
CA HIS A 192 -19.20 -15.45 -4.38
C HIS A 192 -20.26 -14.57 -3.72
N GLN A 193 -20.05 -14.12 -2.48
CA GLN A 193 -20.96 -13.17 -1.84
C GLN A 193 -20.73 -11.71 -2.31
N PHE A 194 -19.64 -11.45 -3.02
CA PHE A 194 -19.22 -10.11 -3.46
C PHE A 194 -19.25 -9.94 -4.99
N ILE A 195 -19.52 -11.00 -5.72
CA ILE A 195 -19.63 -11.01 -7.18
C ILE A 195 -21.07 -11.28 -7.59
#